data_1064894cbfc0a09de2bfc2c33f6edab3
#
_entry.id   1064894cbfc0a09de2bfc2c33f6edab3
#
_cell.length_a   1.000
_cell.length_b   1.000
_cell.length_c   1.000
_cell.angle_alpha   90.00
_cell.angle_beta   90.00
_cell.angle_gamma   90.00
#
_symmetry.space_group_name_H-M   'P 1'
#
loop_
_entity.id
_entity.type
_entity.pdbx_description
1 polymer ?
#
loop_
_entity_poly.entity_id
_entity_poly.type
_entity_poly.pdbx_seq_one_letter_code
_entity_poly.pdbx_strand_id
1 'polypeptide(L)'
;MSKLGMIDTYWAIILPAFAAPIGLFLMKQNMESLPDALIEAAHLDGAGEMRIFWTIVMPNVKPAWLTIIIFSVQGLWNTNAATVIYSESKKTLVYALQQIQAGGIARAGQAAAVSVVVMLVPIIIFICSQNQIMETMSSSGLKD
;
A
#
# COMPACT_ATOMS: atom_id res chain seq x y z
N MET A 1 -19.16 -0.65 -10.30
CA MET A 1 -18.61 -2.02 -10.31
C MET A 1 -19.41 -2.97 -11.18
N SER A 2 -20.75 -3.14 -11.00
CA SER A 2 -21.53 -4.06 -11.84
C SER A 2 -21.57 -3.67 -13.32
N LYS A 3 -21.67 -2.38 -13.65
CA LYS A 3 -21.67 -1.87 -15.04
C LYS A 3 -20.34 -2.09 -15.78
N LEU A 4 -19.24 -2.31 -15.06
CA LEU A 4 -17.90 -2.54 -15.61
C LEU A 4 -17.54 -4.03 -15.65
N GLY A 5 -18.46 -4.94 -15.30
CA GLY A 5 -18.19 -6.37 -15.25
C GLY A 5 -17.12 -6.81 -14.26
N MET A 6 -16.84 -5.97 -13.23
CA MET A 6 -15.75 -6.20 -12.27
C MET A 6 -16.15 -7.02 -11.06
N ILE A 7 -17.44 -7.36 -10.93
CA ILE A 7 -17.92 -8.21 -9.84
C ILE A 7 -17.27 -9.59 -9.97
N ASP A 8 -16.90 -10.17 -8.84
CA ASP A 8 -16.19 -11.46 -8.73
C ASP A 8 -14.83 -11.49 -9.44
N THR A 9 -14.12 -10.35 -9.45
CA THR A 9 -12.75 -10.22 -9.93
C THR A 9 -11.86 -9.52 -8.90
N TYR A 10 -10.57 -9.85 -8.89
CA TYR A 10 -9.58 -9.15 -8.04
C TYR A 10 -9.48 -7.66 -8.37
N TRP A 11 -9.81 -7.24 -9.59
CA TRP A 11 -9.84 -5.84 -9.99
C TRP A 11 -10.83 -5.00 -9.20
N ALA A 12 -11.93 -5.61 -8.71
CA ALA A 12 -12.88 -4.93 -7.84
C ALA A 12 -12.28 -4.52 -6.47
N ILE A 13 -11.21 -5.17 -6.04
CA ILE A 13 -10.49 -4.85 -4.80
C ILE A 13 -9.31 -3.92 -5.11
N ILE A 14 -8.55 -4.24 -6.16
CA ILE A 14 -7.29 -3.56 -6.48
C ILE A 14 -7.53 -2.13 -6.98
N LEU A 15 -8.47 -1.93 -7.91
CA LEU A 15 -8.68 -0.60 -8.50
C LEU A 15 -9.09 0.49 -7.50
N PRO A 16 -10.00 0.25 -6.54
CA PRO A 16 -10.30 1.25 -5.51
C PRO A 16 -9.10 1.55 -4.60
N ALA A 17 -8.20 0.59 -4.39
CA ALA A 17 -7.02 0.76 -3.55
C ALA A 17 -5.98 1.72 -4.15
N PHE A 18 -5.98 1.94 -5.47
CA PHE A 18 -5.14 2.97 -6.10
C PHE A 18 -5.54 4.39 -5.70
N ALA A 19 -6.80 4.62 -5.33
CA ALA A 19 -7.27 5.91 -4.85
C ALA A 19 -6.92 6.11 -3.37
N ALA A 20 -5.63 6.22 -3.06
CA ALA A 20 -5.12 6.41 -1.70
C ALA A 20 -4.69 7.88 -1.48
N PRO A 21 -5.55 8.76 -0.91
CA PRO A 21 -5.21 10.17 -0.69
C PRO A 21 -3.96 10.38 0.16
N ILE A 22 -3.72 9.51 1.12
CA ILE A 22 -2.52 9.56 1.97
C ILE A 22 -1.24 9.35 1.15
N GLY A 23 -1.30 8.49 0.13
CA GLY A 23 -0.17 8.25 -0.77
C GLY A 23 0.18 9.49 -1.58
N LEU A 24 -0.83 10.16 -2.14
CA LEU A 24 -0.63 11.40 -2.86
C LEU A 24 -0.03 12.50 -1.97
N PHE A 25 -0.55 12.63 -0.75
CA PHE A 25 -0.04 13.60 0.23
C PHE A 25 1.42 13.36 0.58
N LEU A 26 1.78 12.11 0.90
CA LEU A 26 3.17 11.75 1.24
C LEU A 26 4.12 11.99 0.07
N MET A 27 3.73 11.63 -1.16
CA MET A 27 4.56 11.89 -2.34
C MET A 27 4.76 13.39 -2.55
N LYS A 28 3.67 14.17 -2.51
CA LYS A 28 3.74 15.62 -2.69
C LYS A 28 4.68 16.24 -1.66
N GLN A 29 4.50 15.95 -0.38
CA GLN A 29 5.31 16.49 0.72
C GLN A 29 6.81 16.17 0.54
N ASN A 30 7.13 14.93 0.16
CA ASN A 30 8.52 14.55 -0.06
C ASN A 30 9.11 15.17 -1.33
N MET A 31 8.32 15.33 -2.40
CA MET A 31 8.77 16.04 -3.60
C MET A 31 9.04 17.52 -3.34
N GLU A 32 8.19 18.19 -2.57
CA GLU A 32 8.36 19.59 -2.17
C GLU A 32 9.58 19.83 -1.24
N SER A 33 10.14 18.76 -0.67
CA SER A 33 11.36 18.86 0.14
C SER A 33 12.66 18.84 -0.68
N LEU A 34 12.59 18.54 -1.98
CA LEU A 34 13.75 18.55 -2.85
C LEU A 34 14.20 20.01 -3.12
N PRO A 35 15.51 20.29 -3.11
CA PRO A 35 16.02 21.61 -3.44
C PRO A 35 15.75 21.96 -4.92
N ASP A 36 15.18 23.14 -5.17
CA ASP A 36 14.92 23.63 -6.54
C ASP A 36 16.19 23.69 -7.38
N ALA A 37 17.34 24.03 -6.76
CA ALA A 37 18.63 24.08 -7.42
C ALA A 37 19.02 22.76 -8.13
N LEU A 38 18.55 21.63 -7.63
CA LEU A 38 18.81 20.31 -8.22
C LEU A 38 18.02 20.12 -9.53
N ILE A 39 16.82 20.65 -9.56
CA ILE A 39 15.93 20.61 -10.74
C ILE A 39 16.40 21.63 -11.77
N GLU A 40 16.78 22.85 -11.33
CA GLU A 40 17.30 23.90 -12.19
C GLU A 40 18.61 23.47 -12.88
N ALA A 41 19.53 22.85 -12.14
CA ALA A 41 20.77 22.32 -12.71
C ALA A 41 20.49 21.29 -13.82
N ALA A 42 19.53 20.39 -13.59
CA ALA A 42 19.16 19.40 -14.60
C ALA A 42 18.52 20.03 -15.85
N HIS A 43 17.75 21.11 -15.70
CA HIS A 43 17.23 21.87 -16.84
C HIS A 43 18.35 22.56 -17.63
N LEU A 44 19.36 23.12 -16.94
CA LEU A 44 20.52 23.70 -17.59
C LEU A 44 21.33 22.67 -18.39
N ASP A 45 21.38 21.41 -17.92
CA ASP A 45 21.97 20.28 -18.63
C ASP A 45 21.08 19.76 -19.79
N GLY A 46 19.95 20.41 -20.07
CA GLY A 46 19.05 20.06 -21.16
C GLY A 46 18.17 18.83 -20.90
N ALA A 47 18.02 18.41 -19.64
CA ALA A 47 17.16 17.29 -19.31
C ALA A 47 15.67 17.70 -19.41
N GLY A 48 14.87 16.89 -20.10
CA GLY A 48 13.42 17.08 -20.15
C GLY A 48 12.75 16.60 -18.86
N GLU A 49 11.52 17.10 -18.58
CA GLU A 49 10.72 16.83 -17.36
C GLU A 49 10.64 15.34 -17.00
N MET A 50 10.36 14.48 -17.96
CA MET A 50 10.27 13.02 -17.73
C MET A 50 11.60 12.41 -17.30
N ARG A 51 12.71 12.91 -17.83
CA ARG A 51 14.05 12.46 -17.45
C ARG A 51 14.36 12.92 -16.02
N ILE A 52 14.07 14.18 -15.70
CA ILE A 52 14.24 14.73 -14.35
C ILE A 52 13.40 13.91 -13.35
N PHE A 53 12.14 13.66 -13.66
CA PHE A 53 11.24 12.88 -12.80
C PHE A 53 11.81 11.49 -12.47
N TRP A 54 12.20 10.71 -13.48
CA TRP A 54 12.65 9.33 -13.24
C TRP A 54 14.09 9.22 -12.72
N THR A 55 14.97 10.16 -13.11
CA THR A 55 16.41 10.06 -12.79
C THR A 55 16.79 10.81 -11.53
N ILE A 56 16.05 11.87 -11.19
CA ILE A 56 16.36 12.73 -10.04
C ILE A 56 15.27 12.62 -8.98
N VAL A 57 14.02 12.93 -9.32
CA VAL A 57 12.95 13.01 -8.31
C VAL A 57 12.65 11.65 -7.68
N MET A 58 12.32 10.63 -8.49
CA MET A 58 11.90 9.33 -7.99
C MET A 58 12.94 8.61 -7.11
N PRO A 59 14.24 8.64 -7.42
CA PRO A 59 15.24 8.07 -6.51
C PRO A 59 15.37 8.82 -5.19
N ASN A 60 15.24 10.14 -5.20
CA ASN A 60 15.36 10.97 -3.99
C ASN A 60 14.14 10.83 -3.06
N VAL A 61 12.95 10.57 -3.58
CA VAL A 61 11.74 10.33 -2.78
C VAL A 61 11.48 8.84 -2.51
N LYS A 62 12.52 8.01 -2.63
CA LYS A 62 12.44 6.56 -2.44
C LYS A 62 11.77 6.15 -1.11
N PRO A 63 12.06 6.73 0.06
CA PRO A 63 11.41 6.36 1.29
C PRO A 63 9.89 6.57 1.23
N ALA A 64 9.42 7.65 0.60
CA ALA A 64 8.00 7.97 0.49
C ALA A 64 7.23 6.93 -0.32
N TRP A 65 7.66 6.61 -1.56
CA TRP A 65 6.93 5.64 -2.36
C TRP A 65 7.06 4.21 -1.83
N LEU A 66 8.15 3.83 -1.14
CA LEU A 66 8.24 2.57 -0.42
C LEU A 66 7.21 2.50 0.72
N THR A 67 7.07 3.58 1.50
CA THR A 67 6.04 3.67 2.56
C THR A 67 4.63 3.53 1.99
N ILE A 68 4.35 4.14 0.83
CA ILE A 68 3.05 4.00 0.15
C ILE A 68 2.79 2.55 -0.27
N ILE A 69 3.79 1.87 -0.83
CA ILE A 69 3.67 0.45 -1.19
C ILE A 69 3.33 -0.39 0.03
N ILE A 70 4.02 -0.17 1.15
CA ILE A 70 3.78 -0.91 2.40
C ILE A 70 2.35 -0.70 2.89
N PHE A 71 1.88 0.56 2.96
CA PHE A 71 0.51 0.87 3.38
C PHE A 71 -0.53 0.31 2.41
N SER A 72 -0.25 0.32 1.11
CA SER A 72 -1.14 -0.27 0.10
C SER A 72 -1.25 -1.78 0.27
N VAL A 73 -0.14 -2.47 0.50
CA VAL A 73 -0.15 -3.93 0.75
C VAL A 73 -0.90 -4.26 2.04
N GLN A 74 -0.66 -3.51 3.13
CA GLN A 74 -1.39 -3.71 4.39
C GLN A 74 -2.88 -3.42 4.25
N GLY A 75 -3.24 -2.36 3.52
CA GLY A 75 -4.63 -2.00 3.25
C GLY A 75 -5.36 -3.08 2.44
N LEU A 76 -4.73 -3.55 1.37
CA LEU A 76 -5.26 -4.63 0.53
C LEU A 76 -5.38 -5.96 1.31
N TRP A 77 -4.39 -6.27 2.16
CA TRP A 77 -4.42 -7.46 3.00
C TRP A 77 -5.63 -7.48 3.95
N ASN A 78 -5.94 -6.35 4.55
CA ASN A 78 -7.05 -6.22 5.50
C ASN A 78 -8.41 -5.96 4.82
N THR A 79 -8.46 -5.84 3.49
CA THR A 79 -9.70 -5.55 2.78
C THR A 79 -10.68 -6.72 2.87
N ASN A 80 -11.89 -6.43 3.33
CA ASN A 80 -12.97 -7.41 3.32
C ASN A 80 -13.53 -7.54 1.89
N ALA A 81 -13.21 -8.65 1.25
CA ALA A 81 -13.65 -8.95 -0.12
C ALA A 81 -15.07 -9.55 -0.21
N ALA A 82 -15.76 -9.75 0.91
CA ALA A 82 -17.08 -10.39 0.98
C ALA A 82 -18.16 -9.71 0.13
N THR A 83 -18.03 -8.42 -0.11
CA THR A 83 -19.02 -7.62 -0.86
C THR A 83 -18.87 -7.70 -2.38
N VAL A 84 -17.72 -8.16 -2.87
CA VAL A 84 -17.39 -8.12 -4.30
C VAL A 84 -16.91 -9.44 -4.88
N ILE A 85 -16.51 -10.40 -4.03
CA ILE A 85 -16.06 -11.74 -4.43
C ILE A 85 -17.03 -12.79 -3.89
N TYR A 86 -17.59 -13.59 -4.78
CA TYR A 86 -18.57 -14.64 -4.46
C TYR A 86 -18.04 -16.05 -4.75
N SER A 87 -17.13 -16.18 -5.71
CA SER A 87 -16.54 -17.49 -6.07
C SER A 87 -15.63 -18.02 -4.97
N GLU A 88 -15.81 -19.29 -4.59
CA GLU A 88 -14.96 -19.97 -3.59
C GLU A 88 -13.47 -19.94 -3.96
N SER A 89 -13.15 -20.09 -5.26
CA SER A 89 -11.77 -20.13 -5.76
C SER A 89 -11.05 -18.79 -5.70
N LYS A 90 -11.77 -17.68 -5.52
CA LYS A 90 -11.22 -16.32 -5.50
C LYS A 90 -11.26 -15.68 -4.11
N LYS A 91 -11.73 -16.39 -3.10
CA LYS A 91 -11.79 -15.87 -1.74
C LYS A 91 -10.41 -15.49 -1.23
N THR A 92 -10.32 -14.30 -0.63
CA THR A 92 -9.11 -13.90 0.08
C THR A 92 -8.99 -14.68 1.40
N LEU A 93 -7.76 -14.85 1.87
CA LEU A 93 -7.49 -15.58 3.12
C LEU A 93 -8.21 -14.93 4.32
N VAL A 94 -8.23 -13.59 4.38
CA VAL A 94 -8.95 -12.84 5.42
C VAL A 94 -10.45 -13.08 5.36
N TYR A 95 -11.03 -13.14 4.16
CA TYR A 95 -12.45 -13.43 4.00
C TYR A 95 -12.78 -14.88 4.41
N ALA A 96 -11.93 -15.85 4.04
CA ALA A 96 -12.09 -17.24 4.47
C ALA A 96 -12.03 -17.38 6.00
N LEU A 97 -11.11 -16.64 6.67
CA LEU A 97 -11.04 -16.59 8.13
C LEU A 97 -12.35 -16.09 8.74
N GLN A 98 -12.92 -15.00 8.21
CA GLN A 98 -14.20 -14.46 8.72
C GLN A 98 -15.33 -15.49 8.60
N GLN A 99 -15.37 -16.28 7.54
CA GLN A 99 -16.36 -17.36 7.39
C GLN A 99 -16.18 -18.49 8.42
N ILE A 100 -14.93 -18.83 8.77
CA ILE A 100 -14.63 -19.80 9.82
C ILE A 100 -15.10 -19.26 11.19
N GLN A 101 -14.82 -17.98 11.46
CA GLN A 101 -15.26 -17.31 12.71
C GLN A 101 -16.79 -17.24 12.83
N ALA A 102 -17.51 -17.05 11.72
CA ALA A 102 -18.98 -17.06 11.69
C ALA A 102 -19.57 -18.42 12.10
N GLY A 103 -18.79 -19.49 12.08
CA GLY A 103 -19.20 -20.82 12.58
C GLY A 103 -19.29 -20.94 14.11
N GLY A 104 -19.00 -19.87 14.83
CA GLY A 104 -19.15 -19.79 16.28
C GLY A 104 -18.16 -20.65 17.07
N ILE A 105 -18.55 -20.98 18.31
CA ILE A 105 -17.70 -21.70 19.29
C ILE A 105 -17.21 -23.06 18.75
N ALA A 106 -18.01 -23.74 17.96
CA ALA A 106 -17.65 -25.05 17.41
C ALA A 106 -16.40 -25.01 16.51
N ARG A 107 -16.07 -23.85 15.92
CA ARG A 107 -14.91 -23.65 15.06
C ARG A 107 -13.85 -22.72 15.67
N ALA A 108 -13.97 -22.37 16.95
CA ALA A 108 -13.08 -21.41 17.61
C ALA A 108 -11.59 -21.83 17.52
N GLY A 109 -11.27 -23.11 17.70
CA GLY A 109 -9.90 -23.61 17.59
C GLY A 109 -9.33 -23.45 16.17
N GLN A 110 -10.12 -23.75 15.14
CA GLN A 110 -9.71 -23.57 13.74
C GLN A 110 -9.53 -22.07 13.41
N ALA A 111 -10.46 -21.24 13.86
CA ALA A 111 -10.39 -19.79 13.68
C ALA A 111 -9.13 -19.21 14.35
N ALA A 112 -8.78 -19.65 15.55
CA ALA A 112 -7.58 -19.22 16.25
C ALA A 112 -6.30 -19.59 15.49
N ALA A 113 -6.19 -20.83 15.01
CA ALA A 113 -5.02 -21.29 14.24
C ALA A 113 -4.84 -20.49 12.93
N VAL A 114 -5.93 -20.28 12.18
CA VAL A 114 -5.88 -19.51 10.94
C VAL A 114 -5.58 -18.02 11.22
N SER A 115 -6.12 -17.46 12.30
CA SER A 115 -5.82 -16.07 12.72
C SER A 115 -4.34 -15.84 12.96
N VAL A 116 -3.64 -16.79 13.58
CA VAL A 116 -2.17 -16.70 13.77
C VAL A 116 -1.45 -16.62 12.43
N VAL A 117 -1.80 -17.46 11.47
CA VAL A 117 -1.19 -17.46 10.13
C VAL A 117 -1.47 -16.14 9.40
N VAL A 118 -2.71 -15.65 9.46
CA VAL A 118 -3.11 -14.38 8.82
C VAL A 118 -2.37 -13.20 9.43
N MET A 119 -2.13 -13.20 10.74
CA MET A 119 -1.43 -12.14 11.46
C MET A 119 0.08 -12.10 11.15
N LEU A 120 0.69 -13.24 10.82
CA LEU A 120 2.13 -13.29 10.51
C LEU A 120 2.51 -12.42 9.30
N VAL A 121 1.67 -12.34 8.27
CA VAL A 121 1.98 -11.59 7.05
C VAL A 121 2.13 -10.08 7.31
N PRO A 122 1.18 -9.38 7.96
CA PRO A 122 1.37 -7.96 8.31
C PRO A 122 2.57 -7.74 9.25
N ILE A 123 2.84 -8.65 10.18
CA ILE A 123 3.98 -8.54 11.10
C ILE A 123 5.30 -8.62 10.33
N ILE A 124 5.44 -9.58 9.43
CA ILE A 124 6.65 -9.73 8.60
C ILE A 124 6.86 -8.47 7.74
N ILE A 125 5.80 -7.99 7.08
CA ILE A 125 5.84 -6.77 6.27
C ILE A 125 6.28 -5.59 7.14
N PHE A 126 5.73 -5.44 8.34
CA PHE A 126 6.08 -4.36 9.26
C PHE A 126 7.55 -4.44 9.68
N ILE A 127 8.04 -5.61 10.11
CA ILE A 127 9.43 -5.80 10.53
C ILE A 127 10.40 -5.47 9.39
N CYS A 128 10.09 -5.91 8.16
CA CYS A 128 10.92 -5.62 6.99
C CYS A 128 10.91 -4.14 6.58
N SER A 129 9.87 -3.41 6.95
CA SER A 129 9.59 -2.07 6.41
C SER A 129 9.78 -0.94 7.43
N GLN A 130 9.93 -1.27 8.73
CA GLN A 130 9.98 -0.28 9.81
C GLN A 130 11.07 0.79 9.58
N ASN A 131 12.21 0.42 9.00
CA ASN A 131 13.30 1.37 8.75
C ASN A 131 12.90 2.43 7.70
N GLN A 132 12.22 2.03 6.61
CA GLN A 132 11.74 2.96 5.58
C GLN A 132 10.66 3.91 6.12
N ILE A 133 9.78 3.40 6.98
CA ILE A 133 8.73 4.22 7.59
C ILE A 133 9.35 5.28 8.49
N MET A 134 10.33 4.91 9.33
CA MET A 134 11.03 5.84 10.21
C MET A 134 11.82 6.89 9.44
N GLU A 135 12.49 6.51 8.35
CA GLU A 135 13.25 7.42 7.49
C GLU A 135 12.32 8.46 6.84
N THR A 136 11.15 8.04 6.37
CA THR A 136 10.14 8.95 5.81
C THR A 136 9.61 9.94 6.84
N MET A 137 9.38 9.48 8.07
CA MET A 137 8.89 10.33 9.15
C MET A 137 9.96 11.31 9.64
N SER A 138 11.23 10.89 9.71
CA SER A 138 12.31 11.78 10.13
C SER A 138 12.58 12.90 9.11
N SER A 139 12.48 12.60 7.82
CA SER A 139 12.66 13.61 6.75
C SER A 139 11.52 14.63 6.70
N SER A 140 10.32 14.27 7.18
CA SER A 140 9.18 15.20 7.27
C SER A 140 9.16 16.04 8.56
N GLY A 141 9.90 15.63 9.60
CA GLY A 141 9.93 16.29 10.91
C GLY A 141 11.11 17.26 11.14
N LEU A 142 12.07 17.33 10.23
CA LEU A 142 13.28 18.16 10.36
C LEU A 142 13.16 19.54 9.66
N LYS A 143 11.94 20.05 9.52
CA LYS A 143 11.70 21.45 9.10
C LYS A 143 11.28 22.30 10.30
N ASP A 144 12.22 22.55 11.21
CA ASP A 144 12.21 23.68 12.13
C ASP A 144 13.62 24.31 12.15
#